data_e547f602ed7dae201dbaa36457a7d4ad
#
_entry.id   e547f602ed7dae201dbaa36457a7d4ad
#
_cell.length_a   1.000
_cell.length_b   1.000
_cell.length_c   1.000
_cell.angle_alpha   90.00
_cell.angle_beta   90.00
_cell.angle_gamma   90.00
#
_symmetry.space_group_name_H-M   'P 1'
#
loop_
_entity.id
_entity.type
_entity.pdbx_description
1 polymer ?
#
loop_
_entity_poly.entity_id
_entity_poly.type
_entity_poly.pdbx_seq_one_letter_code
_entity_poly.pdbx_strand_id
1 'polypeptide(L)'
;MKSMVSPATIFEELGFYYIGPLDGHDLPLLTSTLKKLQEIKGPVMLHIITQKGKGYSPAEGDPVGYHALTKIEPVNPDKVIEKAEPKKKMPKYSDIFGEWLCDMAEHDQRLIGITPAMCEGSGMNKFAEKFPDRYEDVAIAEQHAVTLAAGMACENTKPVVAIYSTFLQRAYDQLIHDVAVQNLDVLFALDRAGLVGQDGATHAGAYDISYLRCIPNMILCLLYTSPSPR
;
A
#
# COMPACT_ATOMS: atom_id res chain seq x y z
N MET A 1 -28.14 -5.34 -23.49
CA MET A 1 -27.46 -4.03 -23.66
C MET A 1 -27.37 -3.15 -22.40
N LYS A 2 -28.09 -3.44 -21.31
CA LYS A 2 -27.91 -2.74 -20.03
C LYS A 2 -26.62 -3.11 -19.27
N SER A 3 -26.04 -4.27 -19.56
CA SER A 3 -24.93 -4.86 -18.80
C SER A 3 -23.53 -4.24 -19.05
N MET A 4 -23.38 -3.43 -20.08
CA MET A 4 -22.04 -2.90 -20.44
C MET A 4 -21.70 -1.52 -19.84
N VAL A 5 -22.58 -0.90 -19.06
CA VAL A 5 -22.43 0.51 -18.63
C VAL A 5 -22.68 0.75 -17.14
N SER A 6 -23.07 -0.26 -16.36
CA SER A 6 -23.36 -0.06 -14.93
C SER A 6 -22.36 -0.80 -14.03
N PRO A 7 -21.77 -0.13 -13.01
CA PRO A 7 -20.95 -0.80 -11.99
C PRO A 7 -21.72 -1.87 -11.18
N ALA A 8 -23.05 -1.83 -11.25
CA ALA A 8 -23.95 -2.76 -10.57
C ALA A 8 -23.89 -4.19 -11.11
N THR A 9 -23.58 -4.35 -12.38
CA THR A 9 -23.87 -5.58 -13.14
C THR A 9 -23.17 -6.82 -12.55
N ILE A 10 -21.90 -6.70 -12.19
CA ILE A 10 -21.16 -7.85 -11.65
C ILE A 10 -21.71 -8.31 -10.29
N PHE A 11 -22.13 -7.38 -9.46
CA PHE A 11 -22.69 -7.70 -8.14
C PHE A 11 -24.08 -8.31 -8.26
N GLU A 12 -24.89 -7.80 -9.19
CA GLU A 12 -26.23 -8.35 -9.48
C GLU A 12 -26.13 -9.77 -10.05
N GLU A 13 -25.18 -10.05 -10.94
CA GLU A 13 -24.90 -11.38 -11.48
C GLU A 13 -24.41 -12.36 -10.39
N LEU A 14 -23.73 -11.87 -9.36
CA LEU A 14 -23.35 -12.64 -8.17
C LEU A 14 -24.49 -12.81 -7.16
N GLY A 15 -25.68 -12.31 -7.47
CA GLY A 15 -26.88 -12.47 -6.65
C GLY A 15 -27.06 -11.43 -5.55
N PHE A 16 -26.32 -10.33 -5.59
CA PHE A 16 -26.52 -9.21 -4.67
C PHE A 16 -27.66 -8.30 -5.14
N TYR A 17 -28.45 -7.80 -4.19
CA TYR A 17 -29.32 -6.66 -4.43
C TYR A 17 -28.48 -5.38 -4.36
N TYR A 18 -28.20 -4.79 -5.52
CA TYR A 18 -27.32 -3.62 -5.60
C TYR A 18 -28.09 -2.32 -5.43
N ILE A 19 -27.60 -1.44 -4.56
CA ILE A 19 -28.13 -0.08 -4.32
C ILE A 19 -26.98 0.91 -4.39
N GLY A 20 -27.13 1.93 -5.21
CA GLY A 20 -26.15 2.97 -5.37
C GLY A 20 -25.79 3.28 -6.83
N PRO A 21 -24.76 4.10 -7.04
CA PRO A 21 -23.96 4.77 -6.02
C PRO A 21 -24.74 5.89 -5.31
N LEU A 22 -24.53 6.04 -4.00
CA LEU A 22 -25.08 7.12 -3.18
C LEU A 22 -23.94 8.02 -2.66
N ASP A 23 -24.25 9.30 -2.44
CA ASP A 23 -23.33 10.18 -1.71
C ASP A 23 -23.27 9.77 -0.22
N GLY A 24 -22.11 9.27 0.20
CA GLY A 24 -21.88 8.85 1.59
C GLY A 24 -21.79 10.01 2.59
N HIS A 25 -21.73 11.26 2.12
CA HIS A 25 -21.75 12.45 2.96
C HIS A 25 -23.16 13.03 3.16
N ASP A 26 -24.15 12.57 2.38
CA ASP A 26 -25.56 12.85 2.63
C ASP A 26 -26.08 11.91 3.71
N LEU A 27 -25.90 12.30 4.97
CA LEU A 27 -26.30 11.50 6.13
C LEU A 27 -27.80 11.22 6.20
N PRO A 28 -28.72 12.18 5.89
CA PRO A 28 -30.15 11.91 5.81
C PRO A 28 -30.49 10.80 4.81
N LEU A 29 -29.96 10.90 3.58
CA LEU A 29 -30.17 9.90 2.56
C LEU A 29 -29.60 8.54 2.96
N LEU A 30 -28.36 8.52 3.45
CA LEU A 30 -27.68 7.29 3.88
C LEU A 30 -28.45 6.61 5.03
N THR A 31 -28.86 7.37 6.04
CA THR A 31 -29.60 6.83 7.18
C THR A 31 -30.96 6.28 6.78
N SER A 32 -31.70 6.97 5.90
CA SER A 32 -32.97 6.50 5.40
C SER A 32 -32.84 5.24 4.55
N THR A 33 -31.78 5.18 3.74
CA THR A 33 -31.47 4.00 2.92
C THR A 33 -31.13 2.80 3.81
N LEU A 34 -30.23 2.97 4.78
CA LEU A 34 -29.87 1.89 5.72
C LEU A 34 -31.07 1.31 6.45
N LYS A 35 -32.03 2.16 6.87
CA LYS A 35 -33.29 1.68 7.50
C LYS A 35 -34.12 0.80 6.55
N LYS A 36 -34.23 1.17 5.27
CA LYS A 36 -34.96 0.39 4.26
C LYS A 36 -34.27 -0.93 3.95
N LEU A 37 -32.92 -0.95 3.98
CA LEU A 37 -32.13 -2.16 3.72
C LEU A 37 -32.39 -3.27 4.74
N GLN A 38 -32.74 -2.91 5.97
CA GLN A 38 -33.05 -3.90 7.02
C GLN A 38 -34.27 -4.78 6.70
N GLU A 39 -35.14 -4.34 5.79
CA GLU A 39 -36.34 -5.07 5.36
C GLU A 39 -36.05 -6.02 4.20
N ILE A 40 -34.89 -5.88 3.53
CA ILE A 40 -34.52 -6.70 2.38
C ILE A 40 -33.88 -8.00 2.87
N LYS A 41 -34.40 -9.11 2.39
CA LYS A 41 -33.85 -10.44 2.67
C LYS A 41 -32.86 -10.83 1.58
N GLY A 42 -31.70 -11.37 1.98
CA GLY A 42 -30.64 -11.80 1.08
C GLY A 42 -29.42 -10.88 1.10
N PRO A 43 -28.42 -11.15 0.27
CA PRO A 43 -27.21 -10.35 0.21
C PRO A 43 -27.47 -8.99 -0.45
N VAL A 44 -27.07 -7.91 0.22
CA VAL A 44 -27.23 -6.54 -0.27
C VAL A 44 -25.87 -5.89 -0.42
N MET A 45 -25.64 -5.22 -1.55
CA MET A 45 -24.49 -4.36 -1.81
C MET A 45 -24.92 -2.89 -1.81
N LEU A 46 -24.57 -2.17 -0.77
CA LEU A 46 -24.74 -0.71 -0.72
C LEU A 46 -23.47 -0.04 -1.19
N HIS A 47 -23.51 0.58 -2.36
CA HIS A 47 -22.38 1.34 -2.90
C HIS A 47 -22.50 2.82 -2.51
N ILE A 48 -21.55 3.28 -1.74
CA ILE A 48 -21.45 4.69 -1.33
C ILE A 48 -20.17 5.32 -1.90
N ILE A 49 -20.27 6.57 -2.32
CA ILE A 49 -19.13 7.37 -2.77
C ILE A 49 -18.81 8.37 -1.66
N THR A 50 -17.55 8.40 -1.26
CA THR A 50 -17.06 9.33 -0.23
C THR A 50 -15.82 10.06 -0.73
N GLN A 51 -15.60 11.26 -0.20
CA GLN A 51 -14.37 12.03 -0.36
C GLN A 51 -13.59 11.99 0.95
N LYS A 52 -12.35 11.56 0.89
CA LYS A 52 -11.46 11.52 2.07
C LYS A 52 -11.24 12.92 2.62
N GLY A 53 -11.40 13.09 3.92
CA GLY A 53 -11.26 14.40 4.57
C GLY A 53 -12.43 15.35 4.44
N LYS A 54 -13.54 14.93 3.80
CA LYS A 54 -14.74 15.77 3.57
C LYS A 54 -15.25 16.46 4.84
N GLY A 55 -15.46 17.78 4.75
CA GLY A 55 -15.89 18.62 5.85
C GLY A 55 -14.76 19.24 6.68
N TYR A 56 -13.51 18.92 6.36
CA TYR A 56 -12.32 19.52 6.96
C TYR A 56 -11.35 19.99 5.88
N SER A 57 -11.39 21.27 5.53
CA SER A 57 -10.65 21.85 4.41
C SER A 57 -9.17 21.51 4.34
N PRO A 58 -8.40 21.46 5.46
CA PRO A 58 -7.00 21.03 5.39
C PRO A 58 -6.82 19.59 4.91
N ALA A 59 -7.72 18.68 5.31
CA ALA A 59 -7.66 17.27 4.87
C ALA A 59 -8.20 17.07 3.45
N GLU A 60 -9.11 17.93 3.00
CA GLU A 60 -9.55 17.94 1.60
C GLU A 60 -8.43 18.39 0.66
N GLY A 61 -7.55 19.30 1.13
CA GLY A 61 -6.39 19.79 0.36
C GLY A 61 -5.19 18.85 0.39
N ASP A 62 -5.04 18.05 1.43
CA ASP A 62 -3.95 17.07 1.59
C ASP A 62 -4.46 15.76 2.23
N PRO A 63 -5.19 14.93 1.47
CA PRO A 63 -5.77 13.69 1.99
C PRO A 63 -4.73 12.67 2.45
N VAL A 64 -3.52 12.72 1.91
CA VAL A 64 -2.42 11.81 2.25
C VAL A 64 -1.79 12.21 3.59
N GLY A 65 -1.43 13.48 3.75
CA GLY A 65 -0.85 13.99 4.99
C GLY A 65 -1.80 13.88 6.19
N TYR A 66 -3.12 13.91 5.94
CA TYR A 66 -4.15 13.76 6.97
C TYR A 66 -4.70 12.33 7.11
N HIS A 67 -4.09 11.34 6.46
CA HIS A 67 -4.61 9.96 6.50
C HIS A 67 -4.49 9.29 7.88
N ALA A 68 -3.41 9.56 8.60
CA ALA A 68 -3.13 8.93 9.91
C ALA A 68 -2.55 9.95 10.87
N LEU A 69 -3.37 10.88 11.34
CA LEU A 69 -2.95 11.86 12.33
C LEU A 69 -2.88 11.23 13.72
N THR A 70 -1.73 11.36 14.35
CA THR A 70 -1.52 10.95 15.76
C THR A 70 -2.08 11.98 16.75
N LYS A 71 -2.22 13.23 16.32
CA LYS A 71 -2.72 14.33 17.14
C LYS A 71 -3.38 15.39 16.25
N ILE A 72 -4.62 15.73 16.56
CA ILE A 72 -5.30 16.90 16.01
C ILE A 72 -5.25 17.98 17.07
N GLU A 73 -4.48 19.04 16.81
CA GLU A 73 -4.53 20.23 17.65
C GLU A 73 -5.68 21.12 17.18
N PRO A 74 -6.56 21.60 18.10
CA PRO A 74 -7.59 22.54 17.70
C PRO A 74 -6.90 23.79 17.16
N VAL A 75 -7.36 24.25 15.99
CA VAL A 75 -6.90 25.51 15.41
C VAL A 75 -7.34 26.63 16.35
N ASN A 76 -6.40 27.13 17.14
CA ASN A 76 -6.63 28.35 17.92
C ASN A 76 -6.30 29.54 16.99
N PRO A 77 -7.31 30.33 16.56
CA PRO A 77 -7.09 31.43 15.62
C PRO A 77 -6.17 32.53 16.20
N ASP A 78 -5.98 32.56 17.50
CA ASP A 78 -5.15 33.56 18.18
C ASP A 78 -3.70 33.09 18.44
N LYS A 79 -3.38 31.84 18.15
CA LYS A 79 -2.00 31.36 18.19
C LYS A 79 -1.32 31.62 16.84
N VAL A 80 -0.53 32.68 16.80
CA VAL A 80 0.52 32.79 15.78
C VAL A 80 1.40 31.54 15.93
N ILE A 81 1.31 30.62 14.97
CA ILE A 81 2.18 29.44 14.92
C ILE A 81 3.58 30.01 14.61
N GLU A 82 4.38 30.26 15.65
CA GLU A 82 5.82 30.37 15.45
C GLU A 82 6.23 29.05 14.80
N LYS A 83 6.60 29.13 13.52
CA LYS A 83 7.19 27.99 12.82
C LYS A 83 8.47 27.65 13.59
N ALA A 84 8.39 26.68 14.48
CA ALA A 84 9.57 26.11 15.10
C ALA A 84 10.52 25.74 13.95
N GLU A 85 11.76 26.19 14.03
CA GLU A 85 12.78 25.84 13.05
C GLU A 85 12.75 24.32 12.84
N PRO A 86 12.71 23.84 11.59
CA PRO A 86 12.59 22.42 11.32
C PRO A 86 13.84 21.75 11.93
N LYS A 87 13.66 21.05 13.05
CA LYS A 87 14.71 20.18 13.57
C LYS A 87 15.12 19.27 12.42
N LYS A 88 16.42 19.28 12.08
CA LYS A 88 16.97 18.44 11.02
C LYS A 88 16.60 16.98 11.31
N LYS A 89 15.53 16.50 10.70
CA LYS A 89 15.08 15.12 10.89
C LYS A 89 16.11 14.22 10.22
N MET A 90 16.58 13.22 10.97
CA MET A 90 17.38 12.15 10.37
C MET A 90 16.55 11.46 9.30
N PRO A 91 17.16 11.09 8.15
CA PRO A 91 16.44 10.37 7.10
C PRO A 91 15.94 9.03 7.65
N LYS A 92 14.76 8.62 7.23
CA LYS A 92 14.23 7.28 7.51
C LYS A 92 14.90 6.27 6.59
N TYR A 93 14.90 5.00 6.97
CA TYR A 93 15.40 3.93 6.09
C TYR A 93 14.62 3.85 4.77
N SER A 94 13.30 4.12 4.80
CA SER A 94 12.47 4.19 3.59
C SER A 94 12.89 5.34 2.66
N ASP A 95 13.34 6.49 3.20
CA ASP A 95 13.86 7.60 2.37
C ASP A 95 15.16 7.19 1.65
N ILE A 96 16.06 6.51 2.39
CA ILE A 96 17.32 5.99 1.85
C ILE A 96 17.06 4.90 0.80
N PHE A 97 16.09 4.02 1.06
CA PHE A 97 15.68 3.01 0.09
C PHE A 97 15.16 3.63 -1.21
N GLY A 98 14.28 4.63 -1.10
CA GLY A 98 13.75 5.33 -2.28
C GLY A 98 14.82 6.03 -3.11
N GLU A 99 15.82 6.63 -2.45
CA GLU A 99 16.99 7.23 -3.12
C GLU A 99 17.85 6.17 -3.80
N TRP A 100 18.16 5.08 -3.11
CA TRP A 100 18.89 3.94 -3.68
C TRP A 100 18.16 3.35 -4.88
N LEU A 101 16.84 3.18 -4.81
CA LEU A 101 16.05 2.63 -5.90
C LEU A 101 16.12 3.51 -7.16
N CYS A 102 16.04 4.83 -6.99
CA CYS A 102 16.22 5.79 -8.09
C CYS A 102 17.62 5.70 -8.70
N ASP A 103 18.65 5.64 -7.85
CA ASP A 103 20.06 5.57 -8.25
C ASP A 103 20.35 4.29 -9.06
N MET A 104 19.86 3.16 -8.58
CA MET A 104 19.98 1.89 -9.29
C MET A 104 19.25 1.89 -10.63
N ALA A 105 18.06 2.48 -10.69
CA ALA A 105 17.28 2.55 -11.92
C ALA A 105 17.90 3.45 -13.00
N GLU A 106 18.74 4.41 -12.63
CA GLU A 106 19.54 5.18 -13.58
C GLU A 106 20.61 4.33 -14.26
N HIS A 107 21.16 3.38 -13.53
CA HIS A 107 22.25 2.52 -14.00
C HIS A 107 21.76 1.23 -14.67
N ASP A 108 20.58 0.72 -14.29
CA ASP A 108 19.99 -0.50 -14.88
C ASP A 108 18.53 -0.25 -15.30
N GLN A 109 18.29 -0.23 -16.59
CA GLN A 109 16.97 -0.02 -17.18
C GLN A 109 16.01 -1.20 -16.94
N ARG A 110 16.50 -2.35 -16.52
CA ARG A 110 15.70 -3.54 -16.24
C ARG A 110 15.01 -3.46 -14.88
N LEU A 111 15.42 -2.52 -14.02
CA LEU A 111 14.88 -2.39 -12.67
C LEU A 111 13.46 -1.86 -12.73
N ILE A 112 12.53 -2.59 -12.09
CA ILE A 112 11.11 -2.25 -11.96
C ILE A 112 10.74 -2.25 -10.48
N GLY A 113 10.09 -1.19 -10.02
CA GLY A 113 9.59 -1.07 -8.65
C GLY A 113 8.12 -1.47 -8.57
N ILE A 114 7.78 -2.37 -7.66
CA ILE A 114 6.41 -2.86 -7.44
C ILE A 114 6.04 -2.64 -5.98
N THR A 115 4.82 -2.17 -5.72
CA THR A 115 4.30 -2.08 -4.35
C THR A 115 2.79 -2.35 -4.31
N PRO A 116 2.28 -3.03 -3.27
CA PRO A 116 0.84 -3.19 -3.07
C PRO A 116 0.31 -2.05 -2.17
N ALA A 117 -0.07 -0.91 -2.77
CA ALA A 117 -0.67 0.26 -2.12
C ALA A 117 0.19 0.91 -1.01
N MET A 118 1.52 0.86 -1.13
CA MET A 118 2.44 1.35 -0.08
C MET A 118 3.50 2.34 -0.62
N CYS A 119 3.17 3.10 -1.66
CA CYS A 119 4.11 4.02 -2.31
C CYS A 119 4.78 4.98 -1.31
N GLU A 120 3.98 5.73 -0.55
CA GLU A 120 4.47 6.70 0.42
C GLU A 120 5.19 6.03 1.60
N GLY A 121 4.59 4.95 2.11
CA GLY A 121 5.10 4.24 3.27
C GLY A 121 6.44 3.57 3.02
N SER A 122 6.67 3.08 1.81
CA SER A 122 7.93 2.47 1.38
C SER A 122 8.94 3.47 0.84
N GLY A 123 8.58 4.76 0.71
CA GLY A 123 9.47 5.80 0.20
C GLY A 123 9.65 5.78 -1.33
N MET A 124 8.72 5.18 -2.08
CA MET A 124 8.82 5.03 -3.53
C MET A 124 8.33 6.25 -4.33
N ASN A 125 7.84 7.31 -3.69
CA ASN A 125 7.28 8.49 -4.35
C ASN A 125 8.20 9.06 -5.43
N LYS A 126 9.48 9.29 -5.09
CA LYS A 126 10.46 9.82 -6.05
C LYS A 126 10.67 8.88 -7.23
N PHE A 127 10.65 7.56 -6.98
CA PHE A 127 10.78 6.56 -8.03
C PHE A 127 9.57 6.55 -8.96
N ALA A 128 8.36 6.59 -8.41
CA ALA A 128 7.12 6.64 -9.17
C ALA A 128 7.04 7.90 -10.06
N GLU A 129 7.48 9.05 -9.55
CA GLU A 129 7.53 10.30 -10.31
C GLU A 129 8.60 10.29 -11.42
N LYS A 130 9.79 9.75 -11.13
CA LYS A 130 10.94 9.79 -12.04
C LYS A 130 10.89 8.69 -13.10
N PHE A 131 10.34 7.53 -12.77
CA PHE A 131 10.29 6.34 -13.62
C PHE A 131 8.87 5.75 -13.70
N PRO A 132 7.86 6.52 -14.15
CA PRO A 132 6.47 6.07 -14.15
C PRO A 132 6.23 4.79 -14.96
N ASP A 133 6.99 4.58 -16.04
CA ASP A 133 6.88 3.38 -16.90
C ASP A 133 7.55 2.14 -16.27
N ARG A 134 8.19 2.28 -15.12
CA ARG A 134 8.88 1.21 -14.39
C ARG A 134 8.40 1.12 -12.94
N TYR A 135 7.27 1.70 -12.65
CA TYR A 135 6.61 1.68 -11.35
C TYR A 135 5.22 1.07 -11.47
N GLU A 136 4.93 0.06 -10.64
CA GLU A 136 3.64 -0.60 -10.59
C GLU A 136 3.08 -0.58 -9.17
N ASP A 137 1.92 0.05 -8.99
CA ASP A 137 1.12 -0.08 -7.77
C ASP A 137 -0.06 -1.02 -8.04
N VAL A 138 0.00 -2.20 -7.47
CA VAL A 138 -1.00 -3.25 -7.70
C VAL A 138 -2.20 -3.13 -6.74
N ALA A 139 -2.37 -2.01 -6.07
CA ALA A 139 -3.34 -1.81 -5.00
C ALA A 139 -3.16 -2.83 -3.85
N ILE A 140 -4.17 -3.09 -3.03
CA ILE A 140 -4.09 -4.04 -1.91
C ILE A 140 -4.22 -5.48 -2.44
N ALA A 141 -3.19 -5.92 -3.16
CA ALA A 141 -3.14 -7.24 -3.81
C ALA A 141 -1.72 -7.83 -3.70
N GLU A 142 -1.33 -8.20 -2.49
CA GLU A 142 0.03 -8.66 -2.17
C GLU A 142 0.42 -9.91 -2.95
N GLN A 143 -0.49 -10.87 -3.13
CA GLN A 143 -0.26 -12.06 -3.93
C GLN A 143 0.04 -11.70 -5.39
N HIS A 144 -0.74 -10.77 -5.94
CA HIS A 144 -0.54 -10.29 -7.31
C HIS A 144 0.82 -9.60 -7.47
N ALA A 145 1.24 -8.79 -6.49
CA ALA A 145 2.56 -8.14 -6.51
C ALA A 145 3.70 -9.15 -6.69
N VAL A 146 3.64 -10.25 -5.94
CA VAL A 146 4.69 -11.28 -5.99
C VAL A 146 4.64 -12.09 -7.28
N THR A 147 3.45 -12.52 -7.72
CA THR A 147 3.29 -13.25 -8.99
C THR A 147 3.67 -12.39 -10.20
N LEU A 148 3.30 -11.10 -10.19
CA LEU A 148 3.72 -10.15 -11.24
C LEU A 148 5.25 -10.01 -11.29
N ALA A 149 5.89 -9.85 -10.12
CA ALA A 149 7.34 -9.78 -10.03
C ALA A 149 8.00 -11.06 -10.57
N ALA A 150 7.47 -12.23 -10.26
CA ALA A 150 7.95 -13.49 -10.80
C ALA A 150 7.86 -13.54 -12.33
N GLY A 151 6.72 -13.16 -12.90
CA GLY A 151 6.53 -13.10 -14.35
C GLY A 151 7.49 -12.11 -15.03
N MET A 152 7.68 -10.93 -14.45
CA MET A 152 8.64 -9.95 -14.94
C MET A 152 10.08 -10.46 -14.87
N ALA A 153 10.47 -11.17 -13.81
CA ALA A 153 11.80 -11.74 -13.69
C ALA A 153 12.09 -12.81 -14.78
N CYS A 154 11.07 -13.54 -15.26
CA CYS A 154 11.20 -14.45 -16.39
C CYS A 154 11.61 -13.74 -17.69
N GLU A 155 11.25 -12.46 -17.84
CA GLU A 155 11.57 -11.64 -19.03
C GLU A 155 12.83 -10.77 -18.85
N ASN A 156 13.77 -11.24 -18.02
CA ASN A 156 15.06 -10.58 -17.77
C ASN A 156 14.95 -9.16 -17.19
N THR A 157 13.88 -8.85 -16.50
CA THR A 157 13.80 -7.64 -15.69
C THR A 157 14.34 -7.88 -14.27
N LYS A 158 14.50 -6.82 -13.50
CA LYS A 158 14.96 -6.84 -12.11
C LYS A 158 13.88 -6.25 -11.19
N PRO A 159 12.85 -7.03 -10.84
CA PRO A 159 11.77 -6.52 -10.02
C PRO A 159 12.21 -6.36 -8.56
N VAL A 160 11.81 -5.21 -7.99
CA VAL A 160 11.98 -4.88 -6.58
C VAL A 160 10.59 -4.70 -5.99
N VAL A 161 10.18 -5.61 -5.13
CA VAL A 161 8.88 -5.57 -4.44
C VAL A 161 9.07 -4.88 -3.08
N ALA A 162 8.56 -3.66 -2.95
CA ALA A 162 8.56 -2.92 -1.69
C ALA A 162 7.23 -3.17 -0.95
N ILE A 163 7.31 -3.91 0.14
CA ILE A 163 6.15 -4.39 0.88
C ILE A 163 6.42 -4.38 2.39
N TYR A 164 5.37 -4.16 3.21
CA TYR A 164 5.54 -4.31 4.65
C TYR A 164 5.64 -5.78 5.05
N SER A 165 6.49 -6.03 6.03
CA SER A 165 6.75 -7.36 6.57
C SER A 165 5.46 -8.15 6.86
N THR A 166 4.53 -7.57 7.61
CA THR A 166 3.25 -8.22 7.94
C THR A 166 2.41 -8.55 6.70
N PHE A 167 2.50 -7.76 5.63
CA PHE A 167 1.68 -7.96 4.43
C PHE A 167 2.28 -8.97 3.46
N LEU A 168 3.60 -9.18 3.47
CA LEU A 168 4.22 -10.26 2.70
C LEU A 168 3.70 -11.65 3.12
N GLN A 169 3.24 -11.80 4.37
CA GLN A 169 2.66 -13.05 4.83
C GLN A 169 1.48 -13.54 3.97
N ARG A 170 0.71 -12.60 3.35
CA ARG A 170 -0.39 -12.94 2.44
C ARG A 170 0.08 -13.52 1.12
N ALA A 171 1.31 -13.26 0.73
CA ALA A 171 1.90 -13.71 -0.53
C ALA A 171 3.00 -14.77 -0.31
N TYR A 172 2.99 -15.45 0.83
CA TYR A 172 4.00 -16.44 1.17
C TYR A 172 3.98 -17.64 0.23
N ASP A 173 2.81 -18.10 -0.16
CA ASP A 173 2.66 -19.18 -1.14
C ASP A 173 3.24 -18.76 -2.50
N GLN A 174 2.90 -17.57 -3.01
CA GLN A 174 3.43 -17.05 -4.27
C GLN A 174 4.95 -16.85 -4.21
N LEU A 175 5.48 -16.40 -3.07
CA LEU A 175 6.92 -16.27 -2.89
C LEU A 175 7.63 -17.63 -3.02
N ILE A 176 7.06 -18.69 -2.45
CA ILE A 176 7.61 -20.04 -2.57
C ILE A 176 7.40 -20.56 -3.99
N HIS A 177 6.15 -20.62 -4.44
CA HIS A 177 5.76 -21.32 -5.67
C HIS A 177 6.21 -20.57 -6.93
N ASP A 178 5.95 -19.25 -6.98
CA ASP A 178 6.19 -18.49 -8.21
C ASP A 178 7.63 -17.98 -8.32
N VAL A 179 8.29 -17.69 -7.18
CA VAL A 179 9.65 -17.12 -7.17
C VAL A 179 10.70 -18.18 -6.81
N ALA A 180 10.59 -18.77 -5.60
CA ALA A 180 11.68 -19.57 -5.06
C ALA A 180 11.85 -20.92 -5.78
N VAL A 181 10.77 -21.62 -6.09
CA VAL A 181 10.80 -22.91 -6.83
C VAL A 181 11.44 -22.75 -8.22
N GLN A 182 11.20 -21.60 -8.86
CA GLN A 182 11.77 -21.27 -10.16
C GLN A 182 13.16 -20.62 -10.08
N ASN A 183 13.64 -20.35 -8.85
CA ASN A 183 14.90 -19.65 -8.59
C ASN A 183 15.03 -18.32 -9.34
N LEU A 184 13.96 -17.52 -9.31
CA LEU A 184 13.89 -16.23 -10.00
C LEU A 184 14.58 -15.13 -9.19
N ASP A 185 15.16 -14.17 -9.89
CA ASP A 185 15.87 -13.04 -9.31
C ASP A 185 14.90 -11.89 -8.98
N VAL A 186 14.27 -11.98 -7.82
CA VAL A 186 13.34 -10.96 -7.27
C VAL A 186 13.89 -10.43 -5.96
N LEU A 187 13.96 -9.10 -5.81
CA LEU A 187 14.33 -8.45 -4.57
C LEU A 187 13.07 -8.05 -3.79
N PHE A 188 12.99 -8.49 -2.54
CA PHE A 188 11.94 -8.07 -1.62
C PHE A 188 12.51 -7.07 -0.60
N ALA A 189 12.03 -5.82 -0.66
CA ALA A 189 12.38 -4.78 0.30
C ALA A 189 11.30 -4.72 1.39
N LEU A 190 11.59 -5.34 2.55
CA LEU A 190 10.65 -5.46 3.64
C LEU A 190 10.77 -4.28 4.61
N ASP A 191 9.77 -3.42 4.64
CA ASP A 191 9.66 -2.36 5.62
C ASP A 191 8.79 -2.81 6.82
N ARG A 192 8.84 -2.08 7.93
CA ARG A 192 8.13 -2.42 9.18
C ARG A 192 8.45 -3.82 9.71
N ALA A 193 9.68 -4.30 9.52
CA ALA A 193 10.14 -5.53 10.17
C ALA A 193 10.39 -5.27 11.66
N GLY A 194 9.88 -6.16 12.53
CA GLY A 194 9.95 -6.03 13.98
C GLY A 194 8.79 -5.26 14.60
N LEU A 195 9.03 -4.57 15.72
CA LEU A 195 8.03 -3.79 16.45
C LEU A 195 7.88 -2.40 15.80
N VAL A 196 6.66 -2.01 15.49
CA VAL A 196 6.35 -0.81 14.69
C VAL A 196 5.67 0.33 15.47
N GLY A 197 5.55 0.19 16.78
CA GLY A 197 5.03 1.26 17.65
C GLY A 197 3.61 1.71 17.29
N GLN A 198 3.50 2.93 16.77
CA GLN A 198 2.20 3.56 16.53
C GLN A 198 1.35 2.90 15.43
N ASP A 199 1.94 2.14 14.52
CA ASP A 199 1.18 1.40 13.49
C ASP A 199 0.42 0.20 14.09
N GLY A 200 0.76 -0.19 15.32
CA GLY A 200 0.04 -1.18 16.10
C GLY A 200 0.36 -2.63 15.75
N ALA A 201 -0.32 -3.53 16.45
CA ALA A 201 -0.06 -4.97 16.38
C ALA A 201 -0.28 -5.58 14.98
N THR A 202 -1.18 -5.01 14.19
CA THR A 202 -1.49 -5.49 12.83
C THR A 202 -0.36 -5.24 11.83
N HIS A 203 0.60 -4.37 12.16
CA HIS A 203 1.72 -4.01 11.30
C HIS A 203 3.06 -4.56 11.84
N ALA A 204 3.06 -5.25 12.98
CA ALA A 204 4.27 -5.84 13.53
C ALA A 204 4.78 -7.00 12.67
N GLY A 205 6.05 -6.91 12.23
CA GLY A 205 6.71 -7.89 11.38
C GLY A 205 7.65 -8.78 12.17
N ALA A 206 7.12 -9.78 12.87
CA ALA A 206 7.90 -10.61 13.77
C ALA A 206 8.34 -11.96 13.17
N TYR A 207 7.85 -12.33 12.00
CA TYR A 207 7.94 -13.70 11.49
C TYR A 207 8.82 -13.88 10.27
N ASP A 208 9.30 -12.81 9.62
CA ASP A 208 10.02 -12.85 8.34
C ASP A 208 11.19 -13.82 8.34
N ILE A 209 12.08 -13.70 9.33
CA ILE A 209 13.25 -14.56 9.43
C ILE A 209 12.82 -16.03 9.59
N SER A 210 11.75 -16.29 10.34
CA SER A 210 11.29 -17.66 10.59
C SER A 210 10.80 -18.36 9.34
N TYR A 211 9.97 -17.69 8.52
CA TYR A 211 9.38 -18.34 7.35
C TYR A 211 10.22 -18.18 6.07
N LEU A 212 11.10 -17.18 5.98
CA LEU A 212 11.95 -17.01 4.79
C LEU A 212 13.24 -17.85 4.87
N ARG A 213 13.82 -18.03 6.06
CA ARG A 213 15.10 -18.75 6.20
C ARG A 213 15.06 -20.23 5.82
N CYS A 214 13.89 -20.84 5.77
CA CYS A 214 13.74 -22.24 5.39
C CYS A 214 13.67 -22.44 3.87
N ILE A 215 13.58 -21.36 3.09
CA ILE A 215 13.46 -21.41 1.64
C ILE A 215 14.85 -21.52 1.02
N PRO A 216 15.10 -22.54 0.20
CA PRO A 216 16.40 -22.69 -0.47
C PRO A 216 16.74 -21.49 -1.37
N ASN A 217 18.01 -21.14 -1.43
CA ASN A 217 18.56 -20.04 -2.23
C ASN A 217 18.06 -18.64 -1.86
N MET A 218 17.24 -18.50 -0.81
CA MET A 218 16.80 -17.20 -0.30
C MET A 218 17.91 -16.54 0.52
N ILE A 219 18.29 -15.33 0.13
CA ILE A 219 19.27 -14.52 0.88
C ILE A 219 18.53 -13.54 1.75
N LEU A 220 18.75 -13.59 3.06
CA LEU A 220 18.19 -12.66 4.04
C LEU A 220 19.24 -11.66 4.49
N CYS A 221 19.02 -10.39 4.20
CA CYS A 221 19.88 -9.30 4.65
C CYS A 221 19.15 -8.44 5.68
N LEU A 222 19.68 -8.36 6.90
CA LEU A 222 19.21 -7.45 7.92
C LEU A 222 20.05 -6.16 7.86
N LEU A 223 19.41 -5.01 7.70
CA LEU A 223 20.11 -3.75 7.48
C LEU A 223 21.11 -3.40 8.58
N TYR A 224 20.81 -3.71 9.84
CA TYR A 224 21.69 -3.45 10.98
C TYR A 224 22.85 -4.45 11.11
N THR A 225 22.80 -5.59 10.39
CA THR A 225 23.90 -6.57 10.33
C THR A 225 24.66 -6.50 9.02
N SER A 226 24.13 -5.78 8.03
CA SER A 226 24.80 -5.57 6.76
C SER A 226 26.08 -4.76 6.97
N PRO A 227 27.22 -5.12 6.35
CA PRO A 227 28.41 -4.29 6.31
C PRO A 227 28.21 -3.10 5.34
N SER A 228 27.09 -2.39 5.48
CA SER A 228 26.82 -1.20 4.70
C SER A 228 27.94 -0.18 4.93
N PRO A 229 28.51 0.44 3.89
CA PRO A 229 29.43 1.55 4.06
C PRO A 229 28.69 2.64 4.85
N ARG A 230 29.27 3.01 5.97
CA ARG A 230 28.83 4.13 6.79
C ARG A 230 29.17 5.44 6.10
#